data_a0a5826f50b954c66d244d46decb30d5
#
_entry.id   a0a5826f50b954c66d244d46decb30d5
#
_cell.length_a   1.000
_cell.length_b   1.000
_cell.length_c   1.000
_cell.angle_alpha   90.00
_cell.angle_beta   90.00
_cell.angle_gamma   90.00
#
_symmetry.space_group_name_H-M   'P 1'
#
loop_
_entity.id
_entity.type
_entity.pdbx_description
1 polymer ?
#
loop_
_entity_poly.entity_id
_entity_poly.type
_entity_poly.pdbx_seq_one_letter_code
_entity_poly.pdbx_strand_id
1 'polypeptide(L)'
;MEMMTRRQFQKSCFYLSFTGMGTSLLRLFSGHKQKDTFTERLDVHFKGRKGCTIKADGMQDDFEPSYLRLHRSGELKERGEALWSIMESCGLCPRQCGANRLAGNEGFCGSSSQLEVSSFHPHFGEERPLVGKGGSGTIFMTNCGLRCVFCINWKISQGGEGQPVEIESLTEMMLQLQRIGCHNINVVTPTHYSPHIVLAVDVAAGRGLRLPIVYNTCGWERIEILRQLDGIVDIYLPDFKYSDGRMATKYSSGAEPYPEITKIALLEMHRQVGVAKPAKNGPMYRGLMIRHLVMPNEVSGTKGVIEWIAKNLPKDTYLNLMSQYRPMYKAHDYPEISRRLTRKEYADAVKWAREAGLTNLDIQGEPF
;
A
#
# COMPACT_ATOMS: atom_id res chain seq x y z
N MET A 1 -8.35 13.00 29.49
CA MET A 1 -8.68 12.25 28.26
C MET A 1 -7.47 11.41 27.94
N GLU A 2 -7.44 10.18 28.50
CA GLU A 2 -6.29 9.28 28.41
C GLU A 2 -6.10 8.80 26.98
N MET A 3 -4.88 8.91 26.49
CA MET A 3 -4.49 8.37 25.20
C MET A 3 -4.45 6.84 25.27
N MET A 4 -5.33 6.19 24.53
CA MET A 4 -5.30 4.73 24.36
C MET A 4 -3.96 4.28 23.81
N THR A 5 -3.34 3.29 24.44
CA THR A 5 -2.07 2.73 23.99
C THR A 5 -2.24 1.89 22.72
N ARG A 6 -1.18 1.78 21.92
CA ARG A 6 -1.09 0.97 20.68
C ARG A 6 -1.60 -0.49 20.86
N ARG A 7 -1.48 -1.05 22.06
CA ARG A 7 -1.97 -2.40 22.42
C ARG A 7 -3.49 -2.48 22.55
N GLN A 8 -4.14 -1.42 23.01
CA GLN A 8 -5.61 -1.38 23.19
C GLN A 8 -6.30 -1.23 21.84
N PHE A 9 -5.73 -0.46 20.93
CA PHE A 9 -6.25 -0.29 19.57
C PHE A 9 -6.16 -1.58 18.73
N GLN A 10 -5.07 -2.33 18.83
CA GLN A 10 -4.92 -3.63 18.14
C GLN A 10 -5.92 -4.69 18.63
N LYS A 11 -6.36 -4.63 19.89
CA LYS A 11 -7.40 -5.55 20.42
C LYS A 11 -8.81 -5.20 19.93
N SER A 12 -9.12 -3.94 19.69
CA SER A 12 -10.44 -3.51 19.21
C SER A 12 -10.73 -3.89 17.75
N CYS A 13 -9.70 -4.05 16.92
CA CYS A 13 -9.85 -4.52 15.53
C CYS A 13 -10.01 -6.04 15.39
N PHE A 14 -9.78 -6.83 16.47
CA PHE A 14 -9.81 -8.30 16.45
C PHE A 14 -11.16 -8.94 16.80
N TYR A 15 -12.19 -8.16 17.16
CA TYR A 15 -13.49 -8.71 17.60
C TYR A 15 -14.63 -8.26 16.69
N LEU A 16 -14.69 -8.81 15.48
CA LEU A 16 -15.94 -8.95 14.72
C LEU A 16 -15.81 -10.16 13.77
N SER A 17 -15.77 -11.36 14.39
CA SER A 17 -16.00 -12.61 13.67
C SER A 17 -17.51 -12.86 13.63
N PHE A 18 -18.06 -12.99 12.46
CA PHE A 18 -19.46 -13.38 12.28
C PHE A 18 -19.60 -14.90 12.31
N THR A 19 -20.30 -15.39 13.32
CA THR A 19 -20.98 -16.71 13.26
C THR A 19 -22.44 -16.46 12.91
N GLY A 20 -22.95 -17.20 11.93
CA GLY A 20 -24.39 -17.19 11.63
C GLY A 20 -24.74 -18.10 10.47
N MET A 21 -25.18 -19.33 10.80
CA MET A 21 -25.73 -20.35 9.91
C MET A 21 -27.08 -19.96 9.31
N GLY A 22 -27.31 -20.45 8.05
CA GLY A 22 -28.53 -21.21 7.74
C GLY A 22 -29.65 -20.52 7.00
N THR A 23 -29.90 -21.03 5.88
CA THR A 23 -31.05 -21.65 5.20
C THR A 23 -31.50 -20.98 3.91
N SER A 24 -31.52 -21.84 2.92
CA SER A 24 -32.12 -21.73 1.58
C SER A 24 -33.57 -21.24 1.58
N LEU A 25 -33.90 -20.37 0.60
CA LEU A 25 -35.18 -20.47 -0.14
C LEU A 25 -35.10 -19.64 -1.44
N LEU A 26 -35.33 -20.33 -2.55
CA LEU A 26 -35.55 -19.73 -3.87
C LEU A 26 -36.71 -18.74 -3.85
N ARG A 27 -36.55 -17.58 -4.48
CA ARG A 27 -37.66 -16.89 -5.17
C ARG A 27 -37.15 -15.98 -6.29
N LEU A 28 -37.79 -16.14 -7.38
CA LEU A 28 -37.88 -15.55 -8.69
C LEU A 28 -37.68 -14.03 -8.84
N PHE A 29 -37.02 -13.67 -9.94
CA PHE A 29 -36.95 -12.43 -10.70
C PHE A 29 -37.91 -11.27 -10.33
N SER A 30 -37.34 -10.15 -9.90
CA SER A 30 -37.82 -8.81 -10.27
C SER A 30 -36.63 -7.84 -10.12
N GLY A 31 -36.37 -7.07 -11.18
CA GLY A 31 -35.22 -6.16 -11.24
C GLY A 31 -35.32 -5.01 -10.23
N HIS A 32 -34.56 -5.11 -9.16
CA HIS A 32 -34.23 -4.00 -8.29
C HIS A 32 -32.73 -3.81 -8.32
N LYS A 33 -32.27 -2.59 -8.61
CA LYS A 33 -30.87 -2.18 -8.40
C LYS A 33 -30.50 -2.48 -6.95
N GLN A 34 -29.69 -3.50 -6.75
CA GLN A 34 -29.15 -3.82 -5.44
C GLN A 34 -28.21 -2.67 -5.06
N LYS A 35 -28.64 -1.84 -4.10
CA LYS A 35 -27.76 -0.84 -3.49
C LYS A 35 -26.65 -1.58 -2.77
N ASP A 36 -25.43 -1.10 -2.95
CA ASP A 36 -24.23 -1.65 -2.35
C ASP A 36 -24.32 -1.60 -0.81
N THR A 37 -24.64 -2.74 -0.20
CA THR A 37 -24.86 -2.89 1.24
C THR A 37 -23.60 -2.66 2.06
N PHE A 38 -22.42 -2.68 1.42
CA PHE A 38 -21.14 -2.42 2.06
C PHE A 38 -20.99 -0.92 2.38
N THR A 39 -21.35 -0.06 1.44
CA THR A 39 -21.34 1.40 1.63
C THR A 39 -22.38 1.86 2.67
N GLU A 40 -23.57 1.24 2.69
CA GLU A 40 -24.62 1.57 3.68
C GLU A 40 -24.25 1.18 5.12
N ARG A 41 -23.54 0.06 5.33
CA ARG A 41 -23.08 -0.34 6.68
C ARG A 41 -22.01 0.59 7.25
N LEU A 42 -21.22 1.22 6.39
CA LEU A 42 -20.19 2.19 6.79
C LEU A 42 -20.80 3.57 7.16
N ASP A 43 -21.88 3.98 6.50
CA ASP A 43 -22.62 5.21 6.83
C ASP A 43 -23.19 5.22 8.27
N VAL A 44 -23.53 4.05 8.81
CA VAL A 44 -24.06 3.93 10.17
C VAL A 44 -23.00 4.22 11.23
N HIS A 45 -21.73 3.94 10.96
CA HIS A 45 -20.65 4.15 11.94
C HIS A 45 -20.17 5.61 12.04
N PHE A 46 -20.49 6.46 11.05
CA PHE A 46 -19.98 7.83 10.95
C PHE A 46 -21.03 8.95 11.06
N LYS A 47 -22.31 8.63 11.24
CA LYS A 47 -23.41 9.61 11.34
C LYS A 47 -23.38 10.55 12.56
N GLY A 48 -22.33 10.51 13.39
CA GLY A 48 -22.23 11.28 14.64
C GLY A 48 -21.61 12.68 14.56
N ARG A 49 -21.04 13.11 13.42
CA ARG A 49 -20.41 14.44 13.32
C ARG A 49 -20.97 15.23 12.15
N LYS A 50 -22.00 16.00 12.40
CA LYS A 50 -22.51 17.01 11.46
C LYS A 50 -21.55 18.20 11.40
N GLY A 51 -21.13 18.55 10.19
CA GLY A 51 -20.77 19.92 9.80
C GLY A 51 -19.43 20.44 10.33
N CYS A 52 -18.31 19.79 10.01
CA CYS A 52 -17.04 20.46 10.04
C CYS A 52 -16.38 20.31 8.66
N THR A 53 -16.41 21.36 7.86
CA THR A 53 -15.47 21.54 6.74
C THR A 53 -14.11 21.79 7.38
N ILE A 54 -13.42 20.74 7.78
CA ILE A 54 -12.02 20.83 8.20
C ILE A 54 -11.23 21.07 6.91
N LYS A 55 -10.80 22.33 6.70
CA LYS A 55 -9.61 22.54 5.88
C LYS A 55 -8.54 21.62 6.48
N ALA A 56 -7.88 20.80 5.66
CA ALA A 56 -6.79 19.96 6.10
C ALA A 56 -5.71 20.89 6.70
N ASP A 57 -5.69 21.01 8.03
CA ASP A 57 -4.74 21.85 8.75
C ASP A 57 -3.34 21.36 8.41
N GLY A 58 -2.56 22.18 7.69
CA GLY A 58 -1.15 21.96 7.41
C GLY A 58 -0.77 21.54 5.99
N MET A 59 -1.71 21.46 5.03
CA MET A 59 -1.32 21.45 3.62
C MET A 59 -0.78 22.83 3.26
N GLN A 60 0.37 22.89 2.57
CA GLN A 60 0.84 24.14 1.97
C GLN A 60 -0.26 24.64 1.06
N ASP A 61 -0.57 25.95 1.15
CA ASP A 61 -1.61 26.60 0.32
C ASP A 61 -1.39 26.43 -1.19
N ASP A 62 -0.19 26.02 -1.61
CA ASP A 62 0.25 25.87 -3.02
C ASP A 62 0.38 24.41 -3.50
N PHE A 63 0.06 23.37 -2.68
CA PHE A 63 0.18 21.99 -3.15
C PHE A 63 -1.01 21.58 -4.02
N GLU A 64 -0.72 21.22 -5.26
CA GLU A 64 -1.66 20.60 -6.19
C GLU A 64 -1.22 19.14 -6.46
N PRO A 65 -2.08 18.12 -6.19
CA PRO A 65 -1.77 16.74 -6.54
C PRO A 65 -1.47 16.56 -8.03
N SER A 66 -0.45 15.77 -8.32
CA SER A 66 0.10 15.64 -9.68
C SER A 66 -0.93 15.16 -10.71
N TYR A 67 -1.86 14.29 -10.30
CA TYR A 67 -2.89 13.71 -11.17
C TYR A 67 -3.90 14.74 -11.70
N LEU A 68 -4.06 15.90 -11.06
CA LEU A 68 -5.03 16.90 -11.50
C LEU A 68 -4.70 17.48 -12.86
N ARG A 69 -3.41 17.63 -13.21
CA ARG A 69 -2.98 18.06 -14.53
C ARG A 69 -3.40 17.03 -15.60
N LEU A 70 -3.15 15.75 -15.33
CA LEU A 70 -3.51 14.65 -16.25
C LEU A 70 -5.02 14.47 -16.37
N HIS A 71 -5.77 14.68 -15.28
CA HIS A 71 -7.24 14.69 -15.32
C HIS A 71 -7.78 15.78 -16.25
N ARG A 72 -7.29 17.01 -16.11
CA ARG A 72 -7.73 18.15 -16.93
C ARG A 72 -7.43 17.98 -18.43
N SER A 73 -6.36 17.26 -18.78
CA SER A 73 -6.01 16.95 -20.18
C SER A 73 -6.75 15.72 -20.75
N GLY A 74 -7.40 14.91 -19.90
CA GLY A 74 -7.98 13.62 -20.29
C GLY A 74 -6.97 12.45 -20.27
N GLU A 75 -5.68 12.73 -20.14
CA GLU A 75 -4.58 11.74 -20.17
C GLU A 75 -4.70 10.72 -19.04
N LEU A 76 -5.23 11.11 -17.87
CA LEU A 76 -5.39 10.22 -16.72
C LEU A 76 -6.33 9.05 -17.04
N LYS A 77 -7.46 9.32 -17.70
CA LYS A 77 -8.41 8.32 -18.16
C LYS A 77 -7.79 7.40 -19.22
N GLU A 78 -7.12 7.97 -20.23
CA GLU A 78 -6.45 7.21 -21.28
C GLU A 78 -5.41 6.22 -20.73
N ARG A 79 -4.62 6.63 -19.75
CA ARG A 79 -3.65 5.76 -19.07
C ARG A 79 -4.35 4.66 -18.26
N GLY A 80 -5.46 4.96 -17.59
CA GLY A 80 -6.27 3.97 -16.89
C GLY A 80 -6.81 2.89 -17.83
N GLU A 81 -7.33 3.29 -19.00
CA GLU A 81 -7.84 2.40 -20.04
C GLU A 81 -6.70 1.56 -20.68
N ALA A 82 -5.54 2.17 -20.93
CA ALA A 82 -4.35 1.46 -21.40
C ALA A 82 -3.86 0.40 -20.40
N LEU A 83 -3.84 0.73 -19.11
CA LEU A 83 -3.51 -0.24 -18.06
C LEU A 83 -4.56 -1.34 -17.95
N TRP A 84 -5.85 -1.01 -18.16
CA TRP A 84 -6.94 -1.97 -18.14
C TRP A 84 -6.80 -3.03 -19.24
N SER A 85 -6.42 -2.64 -20.44
CA SER A 85 -6.22 -3.56 -21.56
C SER A 85 -5.12 -4.59 -21.30
N ILE A 86 -4.11 -4.28 -20.47
CA ILE A 86 -3.04 -5.22 -20.09
C ILE A 86 -3.60 -6.45 -19.35
N MET A 87 -4.78 -6.36 -18.75
CA MET A 87 -5.43 -7.47 -18.06
C MET A 87 -5.95 -8.57 -19.00
N GLU A 88 -6.05 -8.34 -20.30
CA GLU A 88 -6.42 -9.36 -21.29
C GLU A 88 -5.36 -10.47 -21.37
N SER A 89 -4.08 -10.11 -21.26
CA SER A 89 -2.95 -11.02 -21.07
C SER A 89 -2.07 -10.45 -19.96
N CYS A 90 -2.43 -10.74 -18.71
CA CYS A 90 -1.99 -9.98 -17.55
C CYS A 90 -0.47 -9.86 -17.42
N GLY A 91 0.01 -8.63 -17.61
CA GLY A 91 1.39 -8.21 -17.45
C GLY A 91 1.57 -7.06 -16.45
N LEU A 92 0.62 -6.82 -15.52
CA LEU A 92 0.68 -5.68 -14.60
C LEU A 92 1.81 -5.73 -13.57
N CYS A 93 2.23 -6.93 -13.18
CA CYS A 93 3.34 -7.12 -12.23
C CYS A 93 4.45 -7.98 -12.85
N PRO A 94 5.64 -8.06 -12.21
CA PRO A 94 6.75 -8.86 -12.74
C PRO A 94 6.49 -10.35 -12.88
N ARG A 95 5.38 -10.89 -12.34
CA ARG A 95 4.95 -12.27 -12.61
C ARG A 95 4.58 -12.48 -14.06
N GLN A 96 4.04 -11.46 -14.74
CA GLN A 96 3.61 -11.52 -16.14
C GLN A 96 2.92 -12.84 -16.46
N CYS A 97 1.93 -13.21 -15.62
CA CYS A 97 1.32 -14.55 -15.63
C CYS A 97 0.46 -14.84 -16.86
N GLY A 98 0.18 -13.84 -17.71
CA GLY A 98 -0.58 -13.99 -18.95
C GLY A 98 -2.06 -14.35 -18.77
N ALA A 99 -2.59 -14.39 -17.55
CA ALA A 99 -3.99 -14.71 -17.31
C ALA A 99 -4.91 -13.68 -17.99
N ASN A 100 -5.92 -14.15 -18.69
CA ASN A 100 -6.97 -13.27 -19.20
C ASN A 100 -7.94 -12.91 -18.08
N ARG A 101 -7.59 -11.85 -17.33
CA ARG A 101 -8.37 -11.38 -16.19
C ARG A 101 -9.71 -10.77 -16.62
N LEU A 102 -9.78 -10.20 -17.85
CA LEU A 102 -11.01 -9.64 -18.38
C LEU A 102 -12.07 -10.72 -18.68
N ALA A 103 -11.62 -11.96 -18.97
CA ALA A 103 -12.50 -13.12 -19.10
C ALA A 103 -12.85 -13.79 -17.75
N GLY A 104 -12.48 -13.19 -16.62
CA GLY A 104 -12.77 -13.71 -15.28
C GLY A 104 -11.70 -14.68 -14.74
N ASN A 105 -10.61 -14.94 -15.48
CA ASN A 105 -9.55 -15.81 -14.98
C ASN A 105 -8.72 -15.10 -13.90
N GLU A 106 -8.34 -15.83 -12.88
CA GLU A 106 -7.45 -15.32 -11.83
C GLU A 106 -5.99 -15.38 -12.27
N GLY A 107 -5.26 -14.31 -11.99
CA GLY A 107 -3.81 -14.28 -12.15
C GLY A 107 -3.09 -15.02 -11.01
N PHE A 108 -1.75 -15.10 -11.08
CA PHE A 108 -0.91 -15.66 -10.01
C PHE A 108 -1.20 -15.01 -8.63
N CYS A 109 -1.58 -13.75 -8.61
CA CYS A 109 -1.96 -13.02 -7.40
C CYS A 109 -3.27 -13.53 -6.76
N GLY A 110 -4.13 -14.22 -7.50
CA GLY A 110 -5.47 -14.63 -7.08
C GLY A 110 -6.55 -13.61 -7.45
N SER A 111 -6.27 -12.66 -8.35
CA SER A 111 -7.24 -11.63 -8.75
C SER A 111 -7.68 -11.81 -10.20
N SER A 112 -8.98 -11.68 -10.45
CA SER A 112 -9.58 -11.46 -11.77
C SER A 112 -9.61 -9.95 -12.10
N SER A 113 -10.43 -9.51 -13.05
CA SER A 113 -10.69 -8.08 -13.28
C SER A 113 -11.62 -7.45 -12.24
N GLN A 114 -12.26 -8.24 -11.38
CA GLN A 114 -13.06 -7.72 -10.28
C GLN A 114 -12.13 -7.09 -9.23
N LEU A 115 -12.39 -5.82 -8.90
CA LEU A 115 -11.72 -5.15 -7.79
C LEU A 115 -12.24 -5.68 -6.46
N GLU A 116 -11.31 -5.94 -5.53
CA GLU A 116 -11.65 -6.39 -4.18
C GLU A 116 -10.92 -5.55 -3.14
N VAL A 117 -11.66 -5.05 -2.17
CA VAL A 117 -11.14 -4.23 -1.06
C VAL A 117 -11.46 -4.90 0.26
N SER A 118 -10.47 -5.01 1.12
CA SER A 118 -10.65 -5.57 2.48
C SER A 118 -11.22 -4.54 3.44
N SER A 119 -10.67 -3.34 3.46
CA SER A 119 -11.12 -2.26 4.35
C SER A 119 -10.57 -0.91 3.89
N PHE A 120 -11.20 0.17 4.39
CA PHE A 120 -10.66 1.52 4.27
C PHE A 120 -10.95 2.32 5.54
N HIS A 121 -9.98 3.08 6.02
CA HIS A 121 -10.11 3.88 7.24
C HIS A 121 -8.91 4.84 7.42
N PRO A 122 -9.05 5.88 8.27
CA PRO A 122 -7.89 6.64 8.75
C PRO A 122 -6.96 5.73 9.53
N HIS A 123 -5.73 5.57 9.06
CA HIS A 123 -4.71 4.72 9.69
C HIS A 123 -3.64 5.56 10.39
N PHE A 124 -3.40 5.27 11.67
CA PHE A 124 -2.46 6.00 12.52
C PHE A 124 -1.17 5.21 12.79
N GLY A 125 -1.04 4.04 12.19
CA GLY A 125 0.13 3.16 12.31
C GLY A 125 1.13 3.25 11.16
N GLU A 126 0.90 4.11 10.16
CA GLU A 126 1.84 4.36 9.07
C GLU A 126 3.04 5.20 9.51
N GLU A 127 3.95 5.49 8.61
CA GLU A 127 5.09 6.37 8.81
C GLU A 127 4.64 7.76 9.26
N ARG A 128 5.29 8.29 10.29
CA ARG A 128 4.93 9.58 10.92
C ARG A 128 4.68 10.71 9.93
N PRO A 129 5.49 10.88 8.85
CA PRO A 129 5.25 11.95 7.89
C PRO A 129 3.93 11.82 7.11
N LEU A 130 3.30 10.64 7.09
CA LEU A 130 2.04 10.41 6.37
C LEU A 130 0.81 10.59 7.27
N VAL A 131 0.97 10.46 8.58
CA VAL A 131 -0.16 10.31 9.52
C VAL A 131 -0.77 11.64 9.94
N GLY A 132 0.04 12.63 10.32
CA GLY A 132 -0.45 13.91 10.83
C GLY A 132 -1.53 13.74 11.93
N LYS A 133 -2.47 14.67 11.99
CA LYS A 133 -3.60 14.65 12.95
C LYS A 133 -4.80 13.83 12.43
N GLY A 134 -5.01 13.79 11.11
CA GLY A 134 -6.15 13.15 10.47
C GLY A 134 -5.93 11.68 10.07
N GLY A 135 -4.70 11.20 10.19
CA GLY A 135 -4.31 9.87 9.77
C GLY A 135 -4.03 9.76 8.27
N SER A 136 -3.38 8.67 7.86
CA SER A 136 -3.27 8.27 6.47
C SER A 136 -4.58 7.61 6.03
N GLY A 137 -5.17 8.08 4.94
CA GLY A 137 -6.42 7.54 4.39
C GLY A 137 -6.16 6.23 3.66
N THR A 138 -6.11 5.13 4.41
CA THR A 138 -5.61 3.85 3.92
C THR A 138 -6.73 2.98 3.37
N ILE A 139 -6.51 2.43 2.15
CA ILE A 139 -7.40 1.47 1.47
C ILE A 139 -6.59 0.19 1.26
N PHE A 140 -7.02 -0.90 1.91
CA PHE A 140 -6.38 -2.21 1.82
C PHE A 140 -6.98 -3.02 0.67
N MET A 141 -6.17 -3.21 -0.40
CA MET A 141 -6.52 -4.10 -1.50
C MET A 141 -6.31 -5.56 -1.11
N THR A 142 -7.16 -6.47 -1.60
CA THR A 142 -6.95 -7.90 -1.41
C THR A 142 -5.91 -8.45 -2.37
N ASN A 143 -5.44 -9.64 -2.08
CA ASN A 143 -4.52 -10.40 -2.92
C ASN A 143 -3.12 -9.76 -3.03
N CYS A 144 -2.14 -10.50 -3.58
CA CYS A 144 -0.77 -10.00 -3.76
C CYS A 144 0.04 -10.91 -4.68
N GLY A 145 0.73 -10.34 -5.66
CA GLY A 145 1.60 -11.07 -6.59
C GLY A 145 2.92 -11.55 -5.98
N LEU A 146 3.34 -11.02 -4.82
CA LEU A 146 4.59 -11.45 -4.18
C LEU A 146 4.42 -12.65 -3.24
N ARG A 147 3.28 -12.76 -2.53
CA ARG A 147 2.86 -13.91 -1.71
C ARG A 147 3.91 -14.38 -0.69
N CYS A 148 4.44 -13.45 0.13
CA CYS A 148 5.46 -13.75 1.13
C CYS A 148 4.95 -14.71 2.22
N VAL A 149 5.76 -15.70 2.63
CA VAL A 149 5.41 -16.69 3.67
C VAL A 149 5.30 -16.08 5.07
N PHE A 150 5.83 -14.89 5.30
CA PHE A 150 5.79 -14.16 6.58
C PHE A 150 4.85 -12.94 6.56
N CYS A 151 3.94 -12.87 5.60
CA CYS A 151 3.07 -11.70 5.45
C CYS A 151 2.20 -11.48 6.70
N ILE A 152 2.31 -10.29 7.31
CA ILE A 152 1.47 -9.92 8.46
C ILE A 152 -0.01 -9.78 8.04
N ASN A 153 -0.25 -9.38 6.79
CA ASN A 153 -1.57 -9.22 6.19
C ASN A 153 -2.00 -10.45 5.37
N TRP A 154 -1.53 -11.67 5.72
CA TRP A 154 -1.73 -12.86 4.92
C TRP A 154 -3.21 -13.19 4.65
N LYS A 155 -4.10 -12.88 5.58
CA LYS A 155 -5.54 -13.07 5.41
C LYS A 155 -6.09 -12.29 4.23
N ILE A 156 -5.64 -11.04 4.09
CA ILE A 156 -6.00 -10.15 2.98
C ILE A 156 -5.23 -10.55 1.72
N SER A 157 -3.90 -10.64 1.83
CA SER A 157 -3.01 -10.75 0.66
C SER A 157 -2.94 -12.13 0.03
N GLN A 158 -3.36 -13.18 0.74
CA GLN A 158 -3.32 -14.55 0.25
C GLN A 158 -4.59 -15.33 0.58
N GLY A 159 -5.32 -14.96 1.64
CA GLY A 159 -6.62 -15.49 2.00
C GLY A 159 -7.80 -14.83 1.29
N GLY A 160 -7.58 -13.72 0.58
CA GLY A 160 -8.63 -13.02 -0.17
C GLY A 160 -9.72 -12.40 0.71
N GLU A 161 -9.43 -12.14 2.01
CA GLU A 161 -10.41 -11.50 2.89
C GLU A 161 -10.72 -10.08 2.41
N GLY A 162 -11.83 -9.90 1.71
CA GLY A 162 -12.33 -8.63 1.18
C GLY A 162 -13.69 -8.78 0.55
N GLN A 163 -14.13 -7.72 -0.09
CA GLN A 163 -15.42 -7.67 -0.81
C GLN A 163 -15.19 -7.13 -2.21
N PRO A 164 -15.90 -7.67 -3.22
CA PRO A 164 -15.91 -7.09 -4.55
C PRO A 164 -16.54 -5.69 -4.49
N VAL A 165 -15.91 -4.75 -5.16
CA VAL A 165 -16.37 -3.36 -5.26
C VAL A 165 -16.23 -2.87 -6.71
N GLU A 166 -17.03 -1.87 -7.07
CA GLU A 166 -16.92 -1.19 -8.35
C GLU A 166 -15.94 -0.01 -8.26
N ILE A 167 -15.44 0.48 -9.39
CA ILE A 167 -14.59 1.68 -9.46
C ILE A 167 -15.26 2.88 -8.80
N GLU A 168 -16.58 2.99 -8.97
CA GLU A 168 -17.39 4.02 -8.32
C GLU A 168 -17.31 3.96 -6.79
N SER A 169 -17.40 2.76 -6.22
CA SER A 169 -17.26 2.57 -4.77
C SER A 169 -15.86 2.92 -4.28
N LEU A 170 -14.81 2.57 -5.03
CA LEU A 170 -13.43 2.99 -4.70
C LEU A 170 -13.28 4.51 -4.74
N THR A 171 -13.91 5.17 -5.72
CA THR A 171 -13.98 6.63 -5.81
C THR A 171 -14.62 7.25 -4.55
N GLU A 172 -15.76 6.72 -4.12
CA GLU A 172 -16.43 7.20 -2.91
C GLU A 172 -15.62 6.98 -1.64
N MET A 173 -14.89 5.85 -1.52
CA MET A 173 -13.96 5.61 -0.41
C MET A 173 -12.87 6.70 -0.34
N MET A 174 -12.26 7.06 -1.48
CA MET A 174 -11.27 8.13 -1.56
C MET A 174 -11.85 9.49 -1.11
N LEU A 175 -13.01 9.84 -1.63
CA LEU A 175 -13.68 11.10 -1.27
C LEU A 175 -14.13 11.12 0.19
N GLN A 176 -14.56 9.99 0.74
CA GLN A 176 -14.92 9.89 2.15
C GLN A 176 -13.71 10.06 3.07
N LEU A 177 -12.57 9.44 2.74
CA LEU A 177 -11.32 9.62 3.47
C LEU A 177 -10.88 11.11 3.49
N GLN A 178 -11.04 11.81 2.36
CA GLN A 178 -10.81 13.25 2.30
C GLN A 178 -11.79 14.02 3.20
N ARG A 179 -13.10 13.72 3.14
CA ARG A 179 -14.12 14.41 3.95
C ARG A 179 -13.91 14.27 5.45
N ILE A 180 -13.39 13.14 5.92
CA ILE A 180 -13.09 12.91 7.34
C ILE A 180 -11.74 13.48 7.78
N GLY A 181 -10.98 14.09 6.87
CA GLY A 181 -9.78 14.86 7.19
C GLY A 181 -8.47 14.07 7.13
N CYS A 182 -8.43 12.93 6.43
CA CYS A 182 -7.17 12.25 6.13
C CYS A 182 -6.23 13.15 5.31
N HIS A 183 -4.92 12.91 5.41
CA HIS A 183 -3.92 13.74 4.75
C HIS A 183 -3.47 13.23 3.37
N ASN A 184 -3.82 12.00 3.04
CA ASN A 184 -3.49 11.35 1.76
C ASN A 184 -4.49 10.23 1.48
N ILE A 185 -4.44 9.68 0.28
CA ILE A 185 -5.07 8.42 -0.09
C ILE A 185 -3.96 7.39 -0.25
N ASN A 186 -3.88 6.45 0.68
CA ASN A 186 -2.84 5.42 0.76
C ASN A 186 -3.40 4.08 0.30
N VAL A 187 -3.04 3.66 -0.92
CA VAL A 187 -3.47 2.38 -1.48
C VAL A 187 -2.44 1.31 -1.20
N VAL A 188 -2.82 0.31 -0.39
CA VAL A 188 -1.92 -0.78 0.06
C VAL A 188 -2.02 -1.97 -0.87
N THR A 189 -0.86 -2.45 -1.35
CA THR A 189 -0.72 -3.55 -2.33
C THR A 189 -1.43 -3.25 -3.66
N PRO A 190 -1.13 -2.11 -4.30
CA PRO A 190 -1.90 -1.57 -5.43
C PRO A 190 -1.57 -2.22 -6.78
N THR A 191 -0.42 -2.89 -6.92
CA THR A 191 0.21 -3.31 -8.18
C THR A 191 -0.76 -3.95 -9.17
N HIS A 192 -1.51 -4.96 -8.73
CA HIS A 192 -2.41 -5.75 -9.58
C HIS A 192 -3.78 -5.10 -9.81
N TYR A 193 -4.07 -4.02 -9.07
CA TYR A 193 -5.25 -3.16 -9.23
C TYR A 193 -4.90 -1.75 -9.73
N SER A 194 -3.68 -1.53 -10.23
CA SER A 194 -3.29 -0.21 -10.78
C SER A 194 -4.26 0.36 -11.82
N PRO A 195 -4.86 -0.42 -12.76
CA PRO A 195 -5.87 0.11 -13.67
C PRO A 195 -7.09 0.71 -12.94
N HIS A 196 -7.62 -0.02 -11.95
CA HIS A 196 -8.79 0.40 -11.17
C HIS A 196 -8.51 1.67 -10.38
N ILE A 197 -7.31 1.74 -9.77
CA ILE A 197 -6.87 2.89 -8.97
C ILE A 197 -6.79 4.13 -9.85
N VAL A 198 -6.15 4.03 -11.02
CA VAL A 198 -6.00 5.17 -11.95
C VAL A 198 -7.37 5.68 -12.43
N LEU A 199 -8.27 4.77 -12.82
CA LEU A 199 -9.63 5.13 -13.23
C LEU A 199 -10.44 5.75 -12.07
N ALA A 200 -10.33 5.20 -10.85
CA ALA A 200 -11.00 5.76 -9.68
C ALA A 200 -10.47 7.15 -9.30
N VAL A 201 -9.15 7.37 -9.42
CA VAL A 201 -8.53 8.69 -9.19
C VAL A 201 -9.02 9.70 -10.21
N ASP A 202 -9.19 9.31 -11.48
CA ASP A 202 -9.74 10.20 -12.51
C ASP A 202 -11.16 10.66 -12.16
N VAL A 203 -12.04 9.73 -11.83
CA VAL A 203 -13.42 10.06 -11.42
C VAL A 203 -13.44 10.89 -10.15
N ALA A 204 -12.60 10.55 -9.14
CA ALA A 204 -12.50 11.27 -7.88
C ALA A 204 -11.97 12.70 -8.06
N ALA A 205 -11.00 12.90 -8.96
CA ALA A 205 -10.45 14.21 -9.32
C ALA A 205 -11.55 15.16 -9.85
N GLY A 206 -12.41 14.65 -10.74
CA GLY A 206 -13.58 15.38 -11.27
C GLY A 206 -14.61 15.72 -10.19
N ARG A 207 -14.64 14.97 -9.09
CA ARG A 207 -15.54 15.20 -7.94
C ARG A 207 -14.89 15.94 -6.78
N GLY A 208 -13.68 16.46 -6.97
CA GLY A 208 -13.02 17.33 -6.00
C GLY A 208 -12.04 16.63 -5.06
N LEU A 209 -11.51 15.46 -5.41
CA LEU A 209 -10.36 14.89 -4.69
C LEU A 209 -9.15 15.83 -4.85
N ARG A 210 -8.48 16.14 -3.72
CA ARG A 210 -7.33 17.06 -3.64
C ARG A 210 -6.22 16.52 -2.74
N LEU A 211 -6.30 15.28 -2.29
CA LEU A 211 -5.28 14.63 -1.46
C LEU A 211 -4.21 13.98 -2.34
N PRO A 212 -2.92 13.96 -1.90
CA PRO A 212 -1.88 13.20 -2.58
C PRO A 212 -2.17 11.70 -2.57
N ILE A 213 -1.76 11.00 -3.63
CA ILE A 213 -1.86 9.55 -3.72
C ILE A 213 -0.56 8.93 -3.23
N VAL A 214 -0.66 8.04 -2.24
CA VAL A 214 0.43 7.18 -1.73
C VAL A 214 0.28 5.79 -2.34
N TYR A 215 1.31 5.36 -3.08
CA TYR A 215 1.41 4.04 -3.67
C TYR A 215 2.24 3.13 -2.76
N ASN A 216 1.56 2.39 -1.86
CA ASN A 216 2.17 1.57 -0.81
C ASN A 216 2.36 0.14 -1.32
N THR A 217 3.54 -0.14 -1.84
CA THR A 217 3.85 -1.34 -2.60
C THR A 217 4.90 -2.22 -1.94
N CYS A 218 4.88 -3.50 -2.27
CA CYS A 218 5.93 -4.45 -1.86
C CYS A 218 7.24 -4.32 -2.67
N GLY A 219 7.38 -3.31 -3.52
CA GLY A 219 8.57 -3.09 -4.35
C GLY A 219 8.65 -3.98 -5.60
N TRP A 220 7.72 -4.91 -5.79
CA TRP A 220 7.64 -5.84 -6.91
C TRP A 220 6.87 -5.20 -8.07
N GLU A 221 7.53 -4.24 -8.77
CA GLU A 221 6.90 -3.40 -9.78
C GLU A 221 7.62 -3.50 -11.14
N ARG A 222 6.84 -3.49 -12.22
CA ARG A 222 7.39 -3.35 -13.58
C ARG A 222 7.61 -1.89 -13.91
N ILE A 223 8.76 -1.58 -14.50
CA ILE A 223 9.12 -0.21 -14.88
C ILE A 223 8.14 0.39 -15.90
N GLU A 224 7.62 -0.43 -16.81
CA GLU A 224 6.65 0.02 -17.83
C GLU A 224 5.34 0.47 -17.18
N ILE A 225 4.91 -0.22 -16.12
CA ILE A 225 3.71 0.15 -15.37
C ILE A 225 3.98 1.40 -14.52
N LEU A 226 5.14 1.48 -13.85
CA LEU A 226 5.51 2.68 -13.10
C LEU A 226 5.56 3.93 -13.98
N ARG A 227 6.02 3.83 -15.23
CA ARG A 227 6.01 4.95 -16.18
C ARG A 227 4.60 5.42 -16.52
N GLN A 228 3.61 4.53 -16.54
CA GLN A 228 2.20 4.92 -16.69
C GLN A 228 1.66 5.66 -15.46
N LEU A 229 2.28 5.45 -14.29
CA LEU A 229 1.92 6.11 -13.03
C LEU A 229 2.62 7.47 -12.83
N ASP A 230 3.52 7.88 -13.71
CA ASP A 230 4.24 9.17 -13.63
C ASP A 230 3.25 10.34 -13.71
N GLY A 231 3.32 11.23 -12.72
CA GLY A 231 2.37 12.34 -12.57
C GLY A 231 0.98 11.93 -12.05
N ILE A 232 0.81 10.68 -11.58
CA ILE A 232 -0.41 10.20 -10.89
C ILE A 232 -0.13 10.01 -9.41
N VAL A 233 0.97 9.35 -9.09
CA VAL A 233 1.42 9.09 -7.72
C VAL A 233 2.26 10.25 -7.22
N ASP A 234 1.95 10.74 -6.03
CA ASP A 234 2.72 11.81 -5.36
C ASP A 234 3.74 11.24 -4.38
N ILE A 235 3.42 10.12 -3.73
CA ILE A 235 4.29 9.48 -2.74
C ILE A 235 4.41 8.01 -3.06
N TYR A 236 5.63 7.54 -3.30
CA TYR A 236 5.92 6.11 -3.35
C TYR A 236 6.39 5.62 -1.99
N LEU A 237 5.77 4.53 -1.51
CA LEU A 237 6.10 3.86 -0.24
C LEU A 237 6.43 2.38 -0.51
N PRO A 238 7.54 2.08 -1.20
CA PRO A 238 7.95 0.72 -1.52
C PRO A 238 8.68 0.05 -0.36
N ASP A 239 8.47 -1.27 -0.23
CA ASP A 239 9.38 -2.13 0.52
C ASP A 239 10.57 -2.55 -0.35
N PHE A 240 11.78 -2.54 0.21
CA PHE A 240 12.93 -3.24 -0.34
C PHE A 240 13.26 -4.43 0.58
N LYS A 241 12.68 -5.60 0.27
CA LYS A 241 12.64 -6.75 1.21
C LYS A 241 13.90 -7.58 1.24
N TYR A 242 14.58 -7.75 0.11
CA TYR A 242 15.73 -8.64 -0.02
C TYR A 242 16.82 -8.04 -0.90
N SER A 243 18.08 -8.23 -0.52
CA SER A 243 19.23 -7.99 -1.39
C SER A 243 19.67 -9.23 -2.19
N ASP A 244 19.17 -10.42 -1.85
CA ASP A 244 19.51 -11.71 -2.47
C ASP A 244 18.26 -12.39 -3.06
N GLY A 245 18.32 -12.73 -4.35
CA GLY A 245 17.24 -13.41 -5.08
C GLY A 245 16.90 -14.81 -4.55
N ARG A 246 17.87 -15.52 -3.96
CA ARG A 246 17.65 -16.83 -3.34
C ARG A 246 16.69 -16.72 -2.15
N MET A 247 16.82 -15.64 -1.36
CA MET A 247 15.91 -15.37 -0.25
C MET A 247 14.52 -15.01 -0.75
N ALA A 248 14.43 -14.21 -1.81
CA ALA A 248 13.16 -13.89 -2.46
C ALA A 248 12.50 -15.14 -3.06
N THR A 249 13.27 -16.05 -3.65
CA THR A 249 12.78 -17.36 -4.15
C THR A 249 12.18 -18.17 -3.00
N LYS A 250 12.90 -18.30 -1.89
CA LYS A 250 12.52 -19.13 -0.77
C LYS A 250 11.28 -18.58 -0.03
N TYR A 251 11.23 -17.27 0.21
CA TYR A 251 10.22 -16.67 1.10
C TYR A 251 9.11 -15.89 0.38
N SER A 252 9.22 -15.71 -0.95
CA SER A 252 8.25 -14.93 -1.73
C SER A 252 7.88 -15.62 -3.04
N SER A 253 7.54 -16.90 -2.94
CA SER A 253 6.94 -17.71 -4.03
C SER A 253 7.75 -17.67 -5.33
N GLY A 254 9.06 -17.93 -5.27
CA GLY A 254 9.92 -18.00 -6.46
C GLY A 254 10.22 -16.65 -7.11
N ALA A 255 10.21 -15.56 -6.36
CA ALA A 255 10.50 -14.22 -6.88
C ALA A 255 12.01 -13.94 -6.97
N GLU A 256 12.80 -14.83 -7.61
CA GLU A 256 14.25 -14.69 -7.71
C GLU A 256 14.71 -13.31 -8.18
N PRO A 257 14.16 -12.71 -9.26
CA PRO A 257 14.62 -11.41 -9.76
C PRO A 257 14.15 -10.21 -8.91
N TYR A 258 13.54 -10.45 -7.74
CA TYR A 258 13.03 -9.39 -6.87
C TYR A 258 14.05 -8.29 -6.58
N PRO A 259 15.31 -8.57 -6.16
CA PRO A 259 16.23 -7.49 -5.82
C PRO A 259 16.54 -6.60 -7.03
N GLU A 260 16.77 -7.17 -8.20
CA GLU A 260 17.10 -6.38 -9.38
C GLU A 260 15.92 -5.59 -9.92
N ILE A 261 14.73 -6.17 -9.90
CA ILE A 261 13.49 -5.47 -10.29
C ILE A 261 13.20 -4.33 -9.32
N THR A 262 13.32 -4.56 -8.02
CA THR A 262 13.08 -3.53 -7.01
C THR A 262 14.08 -2.38 -7.13
N LYS A 263 15.35 -2.64 -7.40
CA LYS A 263 16.36 -1.62 -7.64
C LYS A 263 15.98 -0.70 -8.81
N ILE A 264 15.56 -1.28 -9.94
CA ILE A 264 15.10 -0.52 -11.13
C ILE A 264 13.84 0.29 -10.78
N ALA A 265 12.90 -0.32 -10.08
CA ALA A 265 11.67 0.33 -9.65
C ALA A 265 11.95 1.54 -8.73
N LEU A 266 12.85 1.40 -7.75
CA LEU A 266 13.21 2.48 -6.83
C LEU A 266 13.86 3.67 -7.55
N LEU A 267 14.72 3.43 -8.54
CA LEU A 267 15.32 4.48 -9.36
C LEU A 267 14.25 5.23 -10.15
N GLU A 268 13.29 4.52 -10.75
CA GLU A 268 12.20 5.13 -11.49
C GLU A 268 11.25 5.91 -10.56
N MET A 269 10.88 5.34 -9.41
CA MET A 269 10.08 6.05 -8.41
C MET A 269 10.77 7.33 -7.93
N HIS A 270 12.09 7.26 -7.65
CA HIS A 270 12.87 8.44 -7.30
C HIS A 270 12.90 9.49 -8.42
N ARG A 271 13.04 9.07 -9.69
CA ARG A 271 12.98 9.96 -10.84
C ARG A 271 11.68 10.75 -10.89
N GLN A 272 10.54 10.08 -10.59
CA GLN A 272 9.20 10.68 -10.68
C GLN A 272 8.92 11.67 -9.54
N VAL A 273 9.24 11.31 -8.30
CA VAL A 273 8.80 12.08 -7.12
C VAL A 273 9.94 12.71 -6.31
N GLY A 274 11.20 12.31 -6.54
CA GLY A 274 12.36 12.81 -5.83
C GLY A 274 12.46 12.33 -4.38
N VAL A 275 13.30 13.03 -3.60
CA VAL A 275 13.48 12.74 -2.16
C VAL A 275 12.25 13.17 -1.37
N ALA A 276 11.87 12.35 -0.40
CA ALA A 276 10.78 12.64 0.52
C ALA A 276 11.14 13.82 1.43
N LYS A 277 10.39 14.90 1.29
CA LYS A 277 10.55 16.09 2.13
C LYS A 277 9.25 16.33 2.91
N PRO A 278 9.30 16.31 4.24
CA PRO A 278 8.13 16.67 5.03
C PRO A 278 7.79 18.15 4.78
N ALA A 279 6.51 18.48 4.80
CA ALA A 279 6.06 19.85 4.82
C ALA A 279 6.57 20.55 6.09
N LYS A 280 6.83 21.86 6.00
CA LYS A 280 7.46 22.64 7.08
C LYS A 280 6.71 22.54 8.42
N ASN A 281 5.38 22.33 8.39
CA ASN A 281 4.52 22.19 9.57
C ASN A 281 3.37 21.18 9.34
N GLY A 282 3.54 20.19 8.46
CA GLY A 282 2.45 19.28 8.10
C GLY A 282 2.91 17.92 7.60
N PRO A 283 1.97 17.07 7.21
CA PRO A 283 2.28 15.79 6.62
C PRO A 283 2.98 15.94 5.27
N MET A 284 3.68 14.90 4.89
CA MET A 284 4.37 14.83 3.60
C MET A 284 3.35 14.74 2.46
N TYR A 285 3.67 15.40 1.35
CA TYR A 285 2.80 15.44 0.17
C TYR A 285 3.47 14.91 -1.11
N ARG A 286 4.79 14.70 -1.12
CA ARG A 286 5.53 14.19 -2.28
C ARG A 286 6.85 13.54 -1.88
N GLY A 287 7.26 12.49 -2.60
CA GLY A 287 8.60 11.90 -2.51
C GLY A 287 8.63 10.39 -2.34
N LEU A 288 9.83 9.84 -2.39
CA LEU A 288 10.11 8.41 -2.20
C LEU A 288 10.41 8.13 -0.73
N MET A 289 9.67 7.18 -0.14
CA MET A 289 9.88 6.66 1.22
C MET A 289 10.13 5.16 1.16
N ILE A 290 11.36 4.73 1.33
CA ILE A 290 11.71 3.31 1.29
C ILE A 290 11.50 2.69 2.67
N ARG A 291 10.90 1.48 2.70
CA ARG A 291 10.80 0.65 3.90
C ARG A 291 11.67 -0.59 3.75
N HIS A 292 12.35 -0.95 4.81
CA HIS A 292 13.10 -2.19 4.90
C HIS A 292 12.78 -2.93 6.20
N LEU A 293 12.20 -4.13 6.07
CA LEU A 293 11.95 -5.00 7.22
C LEU A 293 13.21 -5.78 7.55
N VAL A 294 13.84 -5.44 8.68
CA VAL A 294 14.97 -6.23 9.20
C VAL A 294 14.46 -7.58 9.68
N MET A 295 15.06 -8.65 9.20
CA MET A 295 14.66 -10.02 9.53
C MET A 295 15.78 -10.78 10.28
N PRO A 296 15.42 -11.78 11.10
CA PRO A 296 16.39 -12.61 11.78
C PRO A 296 17.39 -13.25 10.82
N ASN A 297 18.62 -13.50 11.32
CA ASN A 297 19.68 -14.20 10.57
C ASN A 297 20.03 -13.54 9.22
N GLU A 298 19.86 -12.23 9.12
CA GLU A 298 20.11 -11.44 7.90
C GLU A 298 19.37 -11.94 6.64
N VAL A 299 18.26 -12.64 6.80
CA VAL A 299 17.48 -13.19 5.67
C VAL A 299 17.06 -12.11 4.67
N SER A 300 16.79 -10.90 5.13
CA SER A 300 16.52 -9.74 4.26
C SER A 300 17.77 -9.19 3.57
N GLY A 301 18.99 -9.57 4.00
CA GLY A 301 20.24 -9.03 3.48
C GLY A 301 20.36 -7.52 3.71
N THR A 302 20.02 -7.08 4.92
CA THR A 302 19.89 -5.66 5.31
C THR A 302 21.09 -4.83 4.92
N LYS A 303 22.33 -5.34 5.15
CA LYS A 303 23.57 -4.64 4.80
C LYS A 303 23.62 -4.33 3.30
N GLY A 304 23.33 -5.32 2.45
CA GLY A 304 23.34 -5.16 0.99
C GLY A 304 22.26 -4.19 0.49
N VAL A 305 21.07 -4.18 1.12
CA VAL A 305 20.01 -3.19 0.83
C VAL A 305 20.49 -1.78 1.14
N ILE A 306 21.05 -1.56 2.33
CA ILE A 306 21.55 -0.26 2.79
C ILE A 306 22.69 0.24 1.89
N GLU A 307 23.67 -0.59 1.59
CA GLU A 307 24.80 -0.25 0.72
C GLU A 307 24.30 0.14 -0.68
N TRP A 308 23.33 -0.58 -1.22
CA TRP A 308 22.77 -0.26 -2.53
C TRP A 308 22.04 1.10 -2.52
N ILE A 309 21.18 1.36 -1.51
CA ILE A 309 20.48 2.63 -1.36
C ILE A 309 21.50 3.78 -1.26
N ALA A 310 22.48 3.63 -0.38
CA ALA A 310 23.49 4.65 -0.15
C ALA A 310 24.39 4.94 -1.37
N LYS A 311 24.55 3.97 -2.26
CA LYS A 311 25.34 4.11 -3.50
C LYS A 311 24.55 4.73 -4.64
N ASN A 312 23.26 4.44 -4.75
CA ASN A 312 22.49 4.70 -5.98
C ASN A 312 21.43 5.80 -5.80
N LEU A 313 21.11 6.19 -4.57
CA LEU A 313 20.14 7.22 -4.24
C LEU A 313 20.79 8.32 -3.37
N PRO A 314 20.19 9.53 -3.29
CA PRO A 314 20.67 10.59 -2.41
C PRO A 314 20.76 10.12 -0.95
N LYS A 315 21.75 10.63 -0.20
CA LYS A 315 21.97 10.22 1.20
C LYS A 315 20.82 10.63 2.14
N ASP A 316 20.04 11.62 1.75
CA ASP A 316 18.83 12.08 2.43
C ASP A 316 17.55 11.35 1.97
N THR A 317 17.68 10.26 1.20
CA THR A 317 16.55 9.36 0.89
C THR A 317 15.95 8.83 2.20
N TYR A 318 14.64 8.97 2.35
CA TYR A 318 13.95 8.44 3.52
C TYR A 318 14.03 6.91 3.54
N LEU A 319 14.52 6.37 4.65
CA LEU A 319 14.59 4.94 4.90
C LEU A 319 13.98 4.61 6.27
N ASN A 320 12.86 3.91 6.29
CA ASN A 320 12.32 3.29 7.49
C ASN A 320 12.94 1.90 7.69
N LEU A 321 13.79 1.77 8.71
CA LEU A 321 14.29 0.47 9.18
C LEU A 321 13.29 -0.11 10.18
N MET A 322 12.49 -1.07 9.71
CA MET A 322 11.43 -1.66 10.51
C MET A 322 11.97 -2.80 11.39
N SER A 323 11.82 -2.66 12.73
CA SER A 323 12.17 -3.67 13.71
C SER A 323 11.02 -4.63 14.07
N GLN A 324 9.86 -4.40 13.49
CA GLN A 324 8.58 -5.03 13.88
C GLN A 324 8.38 -6.47 13.37
N TYR A 325 9.43 -7.12 12.84
CA TYR A 325 9.31 -8.50 12.37
C TYR A 325 8.84 -9.44 13.50
N ARG A 326 7.87 -10.24 13.17
CA ARG A 326 7.41 -11.39 13.99
C ARG A 326 7.00 -12.53 13.05
N PRO A 327 7.21 -13.80 13.43
CA PRO A 327 6.74 -14.92 12.66
C PRO A 327 5.21 -14.86 12.52
N MET A 328 4.74 -14.87 11.29
CA MET A 328 3.31 -14.87 10.94
C MET A 328 3.10 -15.81 9.77
N TYR A 329 1.86 -16.27 9.60
CA TYR A 329 1.45 -17.14 8.51
C TYR A 329 2.31 -18.41 8.45
N LYS A 330 3.03 -18.67 7.34
CA LYS A 330 3.89 -19.83 7.14
C LYS A 330 5.33 -19.63 7.61
N ALA A 331 5.65 -18.50 8.25
CA ALA A 331 7.01 -18.25 8.75
C ALA A 331 7.47 -19.29 9.76
N HIS A 332 6.56 -19.91 10.49
CA HIS A 332 6.86 -21.01 11.43
C HIS A 332 7.39 -22.29 10.78
N ASP A 333 7.14 -22.48 9.47
CA ASP A 333 7.66 -23.61 8.69
C ASP A 333 9.15 -23.45 8.33
N TYR A 334 9.74 -22.28 8.63
CA TYR A 334 11.12 -21.92 8.30
C TYR A 334 11.88 -21.57 9.59
N PRO A 335 12.69 -22.48 10.15
CA PRO A 335 13.35 -22.31 11.45
C PRO A 335 14.15 -21.00 11.56
N GLU A 336 14.80 -20.57 10.47
CA GLU A 336 15.64 -19.38 10.43
C GLU A 336 14.88 -18.06 10.57
N ILE A 337 13.57 -18.05 10.30
CA ILE A 337 12.69 -16.88 10.46
C ILE A 337 11.54 -17.14 11.45
N SER A 338 11.57 -18.28 12.16
CA SER A 338 10.53 -18.66 13.13
C SER A 338 10.70 -17.99 14.51
N ARG A 339 11.49 -16.95 14.61
CA ARG A 339 11.72 -16.16 15.83
C ARG A 339 11.62 -14.66 15.58
N ARG A 340 11.50 -13.88 16.61
CA ARG A 340 11.61 -12.43 16.53
C ARG A 340 13.05 -12.00 16.25
N LEU A 341 13.20 -10.76 15.81
CA LEU A 341 14.47 -10.08 15.69
C LEU A 341 15.12 -9.90 17.09
N THR A 342 16.43 -10.04 17.17
CA THR A 342 17.19 -9.71 18.39
C THR A 342 17.58 -8.22 18.40
N ARG A 343 17.83 -7.68 19.60
CA ARG A 343 18.34 -6.30 19.74
C ARG A 343 19.63 -6.07 18.96
N LYS A 344 20.52 -7.07 18.97
CA LYS A 344 21.80 -6.99 18.26
C LYS A 344 21.60 -6.89 16.75
N GLU A 345 20.75 -7.73 16.15
CA GLU A 345 20.48 -7.72 14.71
C GLU A 345 19.92 -6.36 14.27
N TYR A 346 19.04 -5.76 15.07
CA TYR A 346 18.51 -4.44 14.75
C TYR A 346 19.54 -3.32 14.96
N ALA A 347 20.33 -3.38 16.04
CA ALA A 347 21.39 -2.41 16.29
C ALA A 347 22.47 -2.45 15.19
N ASP A 348 22.81 -3.63 14.67
CA ASP A 348 23.73 -3.79 13.55
C ASP A 348 23.13 -3.13 12.27
N ALA A 349 21.83 -3.31 11.98
CA ALA A 349 21.16 -2.66 10.85
C ALA A 349 21.23 -1.13 10.95
N VAL A 350 20.93 -0.56 12.11
CA VAL A 350 21.02 0.89 12.36
C VAL A 350 22.45 1.41 12.21
N LYS A 351 23.42 0.66 12.73
CA LYS A 351 24.83 0.98 12.59
C LYS A 351 25.25 1.03 11.13
N TRP A 352 24.93 0.00 10.33
CA TRP A 352 25.25 -0.03 8.89
C TRP A 352 24.63 1.15 8.11
N ALA A 353 23.39 1.54 8.41
CA ALA A 353 22.74 2.67 7.76
C ALA A 353 23.49 4.00 8.06
N ARG A 354 23.92 4.20 9.31
CA ARG A 354 24.70 5.38 9.71
C ARG A 354 26.09 5.38 9.08
N GLU A 355 26.79 4.26 9.09
CA GLU A 355 28.11 4.09 8.47
C GLU A 355 28.08 4.29 6.95
N ALA A 356 26.99 3.92 6.29
CA ALA A 356 26.76 4.18 4.88
C ALA A 356 26.45 5.65 4.54
N GLY A 357 26.30 6.50 5.58
CA GLY A 357 26.06 7.95 5.47
C GLY A 357 24.62 8.32 5.15
N LEU A 358 23.64 7.44 5.39
CA LEU A 358 22.23 7.80 5.24
C LEU A 358 21.78 8.71 6.39
N THR A 359 21.12 9.82 6.06
CA THR A 359 20.80 10.90 7.01
C THR A 359 19.32 11.02 7.36
N ASN A 360 18.41 10.48 6.53
CA ASN A 360 16.98 10.57 6.74
C ASN A 360 16.41 9.19 7.14
N LEU A 361 16.76 8.76 8.37
CA LEU A 361 16.40 7.45 8.89
C LEU A 361 15.20 7.55 9.84
N ASP A 362 14.17 6.74 9.58
CA ASP A 362 13.13 6.42 10.56
C ASP A 362 13.52 5.13 11.28
N ILE A 363 13.96 5.28 12.51
CA ILE A 363 14.39 4.19 13.37
C ILE A 363 13.26 3.92 14.35
N GLN A 364 12.65 2.76 14.21
CA GLN A 364 11.59 2.35 15.12
C GLN A 364 12.19 2.04 16.50
N GLY A 365 11.54 2.56 17.57
CA GLY A 365 11.91 2.21 18.93
C GLY A 365 11.74 0.71 19.19
N GLU A 366 12.43 0.19 20.21
CA GLU A 366 12.54 -1.25 20.51
C GLU A 366 11.18 -1.97 20.64
N PRO A 367 10.84 -2.92 19.77
CA PRO A 367 9.69 -3.81 19.92
C PRO A 367 10.11 -5.18 20.48
N PHE A 368 11.09 -5.20 21.38
CA PHE A 368 11.67 -6.43 21.95
C PHE A 368 10.90 -6.96 23.15
#